data_0d9ccbd18a89533cb14092a3b308131d
#
_entry.id   0d9ccbd18a89533cb14092a3b308131d
#
_cell.length_a   1.000
_cell.length_b   1.000
_cell.length_c   1.000
_cell.angle_alpha   90.00
_cell.angle_beta   90.00
_cell.angle_gamma   90.00
#
_symmetry.space_group_name_H-M   'P 1'
#
loop_
_entity.id
_entity.type
_entity.pdbx_description
1 polymer ?
#
loop_
_entity_poly.entity_id
_entity_poly.type
_entity_poly.pdbx_seq_one_letter_code
_entity_poly.pdbx_strand_id
1 'polypeptide(L)'
;MKKYFYRLLPICLFILVMTGCNDTETVISIGEARNLVAEISTQSAAIGDNVTFTVKVDQQDNQLALEEDIDVVLTFAGKNVGGKDVPVSDVFEGFAGHLFMKKGEKQGFTEFKVKNDLAKYPISGTITAYVRGYKINAAERPIVVSDKHYTILSLKNNSDNTVKEYGSFILVATVGASAKEDVVVHIDAGEDADKYENLPSELVVKAGYKTAESELIWVKGE
;
A
#
# COMPACT_ATOMS: atom_id res chain seq x y z
N MET A 1 6.92 -11.22 78.89
CA MET A 1 6.96 -11.82 77.48
C MET A 1 5.63 -11.82 76.74
N LYS A 2 4.51 -11.28 77.30
CA LYS A 2 3.21 -11.24 76.54
C LYS A 2 2.95 -9.97 75.76
N LYS A 3 3.76 -8.92 75.88
CA LYS A 3 3.51 -7.63 75.22
C LYS A 3 4.09 -7.52 73.81
N TYR A 4 4.95 -8.43 73.38
CA TYR A 4 5.58 -8.38 71.99
C TYR A 4 4.82 -9.22 71.03
N PHE A 5 3.95 -10.15 71.45
CA PHE A 5 3.24 -11.03 70.50
C PHE A 5 2.11 -10.32 69.79
N TYR A 6 1.49 -9.32 70.36
CA TYR A 6 0.40 -8.55 69.77
C TYR A 6 0.87 -7.45 68.80
N ARG A 7 2.16 -7.09 68.83
CA ARG A 7 2.71 -6.12 67.88
C ARG A 7 3.25 -6.75 66.59
N LEU A 8 3.59 -8.01 66.64
CA LEU A 8 4.07 -8.76 65.46
C LEU A 8 2.93 -9.32 64.61
N LEU A 9 1.79 -9.60 65.24
CA LEU A 9 0.64 -10.16 64.52
C LEU A 9 0.08 -9.25 63.41
N PRO A 10 -0.10 -7.94 63.62
CA PRO A 10 -0.56 -7.07 62.55
C PRO A 10 0.50 -6.86 61.44
N ILE A 11 1.79 -6.96 61.75
CA ILE A 11 2.86 -6.83 60.77
C ILE A 11 2.93 -8.10 59.88
N CYS A 12 2.79 -9.28 60.51
CA CYS A 12 2.72 -10.53 59.70
C CYS A 12 1.45 -10.61 58.90
N LEU A 13 0.32 -10.10 59.39
CA LEU A 13 -0.92 -10.05 58.62
C LEU A 13 -0.84 -9.06 57.46
N PHE A 14 -0.13 -7.92 57.64
CA PHE A 14 0.08 -6.95 56.59
C PHE A 14 1.04 -7.46 55.52
N ILE A 15 2.05 -8.24 55.88
CA ILE A 15 2.98 -8.87 54.93
C ILE A 15 2.28 -9.99 54.16
N LEU A 16 1.36 -10.75 54.78
CA LEU A 16 0.58 -11.78 54.09
C LEU A 16 -0.44 -11.19 53.07
N VAL A 17 -0.96 -9.99 53.36
CA VAL A 17 -1.85 -9.31 52.42
C VAL A 17 -1.08 -8.67 51.26
N MET A 18 0.20 -8.28 51.47
CA MET A 18 1.05 -7.74 50.41
C MET A 18 1.63 -8.81 49.47
N THR A 19 1.69 -10.06 49.89
CA THR A 19 2.13 -11.17 49.03
C THR A 19 0.99 -11.83 48.27
N GLY A 20 -0.27 -11.43 48.54
CA GLY A 20 -1.44 -11.94 47.85
C GLY A 20 -1.88 -11.13 46.59
N CYS A 21 -1.28 -9.96 46.35
CA CYS A 21 -1.36 -9.26 45.07
C CYS A 21 -0.11 -9.55 44.27
N ASN A 22 0.16 -10.82 43.99
CA ASN A 22 0.63 -11.18 42.66
C ASN A 22 -0.61 -11.14 41.77
N ASP A 23 -1.11 -9.94 41.52
CA ASP A 23 -1.54 -9.63 40.18
C ASP A 23 -0.28 -9.91 39.33
N THR A 24 -0.14 -11.14 38.89
CA THR A 24 0.33 -11.31 37.52
C THR A 24 -0.57 -10.34 36.76
N GLU A 25 -0.15 -9.08 36.62
CA GLU A 25 -0.37 -8.42 35.40
C GLU A 25 0.00 -9.52 34.39
N THR A 26 -0.99 -10.18 33.87
CA THR A 26 -0.91 -10.73 32.55
C THR A 26 -0.60 -9.45 31.79
N VAL A 27 0.69 -9.10 31.73
CA VAL A 27 1.20 -8.40 30.60
C VAL A 27 0.71 -9.30 29.50
N ILE A 28 -0.47 -8.95 28.97
CA ILE A 28 -0.84 -9.37 27.65
C ILE A 28 0.31 -8.73 26.89
N SER A 29 1.38 -9.48 26.77
CA SER A 29 2.34 -9.33 25.73
C SER A 29 1.43 -9.31 24.53
N ILE A 30 1.08 -8.10 24.09
CA ILE A 30 0.53 -7.90 22.77
C ILE A 30 1.66 -8.46 21.95
N GLY A 31 1.51 -9.74 21.63
CA GLY A 31 2.54 -10.53 20.99
C GLY A 31 2.97 -9.69 19.80
N GLU A 32 4.27 -9.52 19.63
CA GLU A 32 4.88 -8.63 18.67
C GLU A 32 3.98 -8.60 17.45
N ALA A 33 3.46 -7.40 17.11
CA ALA A 33 2.34 -7.27 16.20
C ALA A 33 2.73 -8.00 14.92
N ARG A 34 2.11 -9.15 14.67
CA ARG A 34 2.44 -10.03 13.55
C ARG A 34 2.33 -9.20 12.30
N ASN A 35 3.41 -9.13 11.53
CA ASN A 35 3.49 -8.24 10.40
C ASN A 35 2.95 -8.94 9.14
N LEU A 36 2.07 -8.25 8.47
CA LEU A 36 1.58 -8.59 7.14
C LEU A 36 2.04 -7.50 6.16
N VAL A 37 2.03 -7.80 4.88
CA VAL A 37 2.30 -6.86 3.80
C VAL A 37 1.14 -6.90 2.81
N ALA A 38 0.60 -5.73 2.47
CA ALA A 38 -0.40 -5.63 1.43
C ALA A 38 0.22 -5.22 0.09
N GLU A 39 -0.24 -5.82 -0.99
CA GLU A 39 0.17 -5.53 -2.35
C GLU A 39 -1.04 -5.39 -3.26
N ILE A 40 -0.88 -4.62 -4.33
CA ILE A 40 -1.87 -4.51 -5.40
C ILE A 40 -1.19 -4.78 -6.74
N SER A 41 -1.87 -5.48 -7.64
CA SER A 41 -1.30 -5.87 -8.94
C SER A 41 -1.01 -4.68 -9.84
N THR A 42 -1.76 -3.58 -9.69
CA THR A 42 -1.58 -2.34 -10.44
C THR A 42 -2.05 -1.15 -9.65
N GLN A 43 -1.38 -0.01 -9.82
CA GLN A 43 -1.83 1.29 -9.30
C GLN A 43 -2.63 2.10 -10.34
N SER A 44 -2.71 1.62 -11.58
CA SER A 44 -3.51 2.21 -12.65
C SER A 44 -4.26 1.11 -13.36
N ALA A 45 -5.59 1.16 -13.32
CA ALA A 45 -6.46 0.18 -13.94
C ALA A 45 -7.43 0.87 -14.92
N ALA A 46 -7.70 0.21 -16.04
CA ALA A 46 -8.67 0.65 -17.01
C ALA A 46 -9.98 -0.14 -16.90
N ILE A 47 -11.02 0.36 -17.56
CA ILE A 47 -12.30 -0.35 -17.70
C ILE A 47 -12.06 -1.80 -18.13
N GLY A 48 -12.67 -2.73 -17.43
CA GLY A 48 -12.62 -4.16 -17.73
C GLY A 48 -11.38 -4.88 -17.21
N ASP A 49 -10.41 -4.18 -16.62
CA ASP A 49 -9.24 -4.81 -16.01
C ASP A 49 -9.59 -5.57 -14.75
N ASN A 50 -8.88 -6.67 -14.52
CA ASN A 50 -8.86 -7.36 -13.25
C ASN A 50 -7.75 -6.78 -12.37
N VAL A 51 -8.09 -6.50 -11.12
CA VAL A 51 -7.17 -6.03 -10.09
C VAL A 51 -7.11 -7.09 -9.01
N THR A 52 -5.89 -7.51 -8.67
CA THR A 52 -5.64 -8.45 -7.57
C THR A 52 -5.09 -7.69 -6.37
N PHE A 53 -5.70 -7.87 -5.22
CA PHE A 53 -5.19 -7.40 -3.94
C PHE A 53 -4.70 -8.60 -3.14
N THR A 54 -3.46 -8.55 -2.69
CA THR A 54 -2.78 -9.65 -2.00
C THR A 54 -2.35 -9.20 -0.61
N VAL A 55 -2.54 -10.05 0.39
CA VAL A 55 -1.97 -9.90 1.73
C VAL A 55 -1.05 -11.08 1.98
N LYS A 56 0.17 -10.80 2.43
CA LYS A 56 1.21 -11.80 2.70
C LYS A 56 1.70 -11.69 4.13
N VAL A 57 2.15 -12.80 4.70
CA VAL A 57 2.94 -12.79 5.93
C VAL A 57 4.28 -12.11 5.64
N ASP A 58 4.67 -11.15 6.48
CA ASP A 58 5.96 -10.48 6.32
C ASP A 58 7.09 -11.44 6.75
N GLN A 59 7.92 -11.81 5.79
CA GLN A 59 9.01 -12.77 6.01
C GLN A 59 10.18 -12.19 6.83
N GLN A 60 10.21 -10.86 7.07
CA GLN A 60 11.28 -10.23 7.82
C GLN A 60 11.29 -10.62 9.32
N ASP A 61 10.15 -11.07 9.83
CA ASP A 61 9.99 -11.41 11.26
C ASP A 61 10.15 -12.92 11.55
N ASN A 62 10.79 -13.69 10.69
CA ASN A 62 10.90 -15.16 10.78
C ASN A 62 9.54 -15.89 10.84
N GLN A 63 8.45 -15.20 10.57
CA GLN A 63 7.12 -15.77 10.52
C GLN A 63 6.90 -16.44 9.17
N LEU A 64 6.82 -17.76 9.14
CA LEU A 64 6.73 -18.52 7.89
C LEU A 64 5.29 -18.68 7.38
N ALA A 65 4.29 -18.56 8.26
CA ALA A 65 2.88 -18.76 7.94
C ALA A 65 1.98 -18.20 9.05
N LEU A 66 0.68 -18.08 8.78
CA LEU A 66 -0.32 -17.69 9.78
C LEU A 66 -0.44 -18.76 10.89
N GLU A 67 -0.56 -18.30 12.13
CA GLU A 67 -0.78 -19.19 13.28
C GLU A 67 -2.26 -19.38 13.62
N GLU A 68 -3.13 -18.59 13.06
CA GLU A 68 -4.59 -18.62 13.23
C GLU A 68 -5.31 -18.20 11.97
N ASP A 69 -6.61 -18.47 11.89
CA ASP A 69 -7.46 -17.95 10.81
C ASP A 69 -7.67 -16.45 11.01
N ILE A 70 -7.57 -15.67 9.94
CA ILE A 70 -7.79 -14.23 9.97
C ILE A 70 -8.79 -13.78 8.91
N ASP A 71 -9.52 -12.72 9.23
CA ASP A 71 -10.39 -12.00 8.30
C ASP A 71 -9.82 -10.60 8.07
N VAL A 72 -9.30 -10.37 6.89
CA VAL A 72 -8.79 -9.07 6.46
C VAL A 72 -9.93 -8.25 5.89
N VAL A 73 -10.27 -7.17 6.56
CA VAL A 73 -11.28 -6.21 6.08
C VAL A 73 -10.64 -5.31 5.03
N LEU A 74 -11.27 -5.22 3.87
CA LEU A 74 -10.87 -4.35 2.78
C LEU A 74 -11.88 -3.22 2.60
N THR A 75 -11.40 -1.99 2.54
CA THR A 75 -12.21 -0.82 2.25
C THR A 75 -11.66 -0.07 1.06
N PHE A 76 -12.53 0.64 0.35
CA PHE A 76 -12.15 1.52 -0.75
C PHE A 76 -12.69 2.93 -0.48
N ALA A 77 -11.81 3.92 -0.59
CA ALA A 77 -12.16 5.32 -0.56
C ALA A 77 -11.73 5.95 -1.89
N GLY A 78 -12.69 6.32 -2.74
CA GLY A 78 -12.44 6.88 -4.06
C GLY A 78 -13.10 8.23 -4.27
N LYS A 79 -12.47 9.07 -5.09
CA LYS A 79 -12.99 10.38 -5.49
C LYS A 79 -12.90 10.55 -7.00
N ASN A 80 -13.93 11.17 -7.59
CA ASN A 80 -13.89 11.58 -8.99
C ASN A 80 -13.12 12.92 -9.16
N VAL A 81 -12.95 13.35 -10.40
CA VAL A 81 -12.26 14.61 -10.76
C VAL A 81 -12.82 15.83 -10.03
N GLY A 82 -14.12 15.84 -9.72
CA GLY A 82 -14.77 16.91 -8.95
C GLY A 82 -14.59 16.80 -7.43
N GLY A 83 -13.78 15.85 -6.93
CA GLY A 83 -13.55 15.63 -5.50
C GLY A 83 -14.72 14.96 -4.76
N LYS A 84 -15.73 14.48 -5.47
CA LYS A 84 -16.91 13.82 -4.92
C LYS A 84 -16.60 12.35 -4.66
N ASP A 85 -17.02 11.86 -3.49
CA ASP A 85 -16.87 10.45 -3.12
C ASP A 85 -17.61 9.53 -4.09
N VAL A 86 -16.98 8.40 -4.42
CA VAL A 86 -17.52 7.38 -5.31
C VAL A 86 -17.61 6.06 -4.55
N PRO A 87 -18.81 5.45 -4.46
CA PRO A 87 -18.96 4.15 -3.81
C PRO A 87 -18.15 3.06 -4.50
N VAL A 88 -17.63 2.11 -3.74
CA VAL A 88 -16.87 0.96 -4.29
C VAL A 88 -17.68 0.17 -5.29
N SER A 89 -18.99 0.02 -5.05
CA SER A 89 -19.93 -0.67 -5.94
C SER A 89 -20.06 -0.06 -7.33
N ASP A 90 -19.73 1.23 -7.46
CA ASP A 90 -19.76 1.92 -8.75
C ASP A 90 -18.46 1.76 -9.52
N VAL A 91 -17.38 1.38 -8.85
CA VAL A 91 -16.02 1.28 -9.42
C VAL A 91 -15.68 -0.17 -9.74
N PHE A 92 -15.95 -1.08 -8.82
CA PHE A 92 -15.51 -2.46 -8.93
C PHE A 92 -16.68 -3.46 -8.89
N GLU A 93 -16.55 -4.49 -9.70
CA GLU A 93 -17.36 -5.70 -9.65
C GLU A 93 -16.58 -6.79 -8.89
N GLY A 94 -17.25 -7.51 -7.98
CA GLY A 94 -16.61 -8.58 -7.21
C GLY A 94 -15.75 -8.12 -6.03
N PHE A 95 -15.78 -6.83 -5.65
CA PHE A 95 -15.07 -6.35 -4.46
C PHE A 95 -15.78 -6.88 -3.20
N ALA A 96 -15.24 -7.94 -2.59
CA ALA A 96 -15.87 -8.64 -1.49
C ALA A 96 -15.84 -7.89 -0.16
N GLY A 97 -14.93 -6.92 0.03
CA GLY A 97 -14.72 -6.21 1.30
C GLY A 97 -14.03 -7.05 2.37
N HIS A 98 -13.80 -8.33 2.13
CA HIS A 98 -13.16 -9.28 3.04
C HIS A 98 -12.24 -10.23 2.29
N LEU A 99 -11.14 -10.60 2.94
CA LEU A 99 -10.20 -11.61 2.49
C LEU A 99 -9.92 -12.56 3.65
N PHE A 100 -10.45 -13.78 3.57
CA PHE A 100 -10.23 -14.81 4.57
C PHE A 100 -8.94 -15.57 4.28
N MET A 101 -8.08 -15.67 5.30
CA MET A 101 -6.87 -16.46 5.25
C MET A 101 -6.86 -17.47 6.40
N LYS A 102 -6.52 -18.71 6.09
CA LYS A 102 -6.49 -19.80 7.07
C LYS A 102 -5.14 -19.93 7.74
N LYS A 103 -5.16 -20.50 8.93
CA LYS A 103 -3.96 -20.93 9.61
C LYS A 103 -3.08 -21.78 8.68
N GLY A 104 -1.78 -21.49 8.66
CA GLY A 104 -0.81 -22.17 7.81
C GLY A 104 -0.63 -21.55 6.43
N GLU A 105 -1.49 -20.63 6.01
CA GLU A 105 -1.32 -19.91 4.75
C GLU A 105 -0.24 -18.82 4.88
N LYS A 106 0.46 -18.57 3.79
CA LYS A 106 1.51 -17.55 3.69
C LYS A 106 0.99 -16.28 3.02
N GLN A 107 -0.05 -16.40 2.23
CA GLN A 107 -0.69 -15.31 1.52
C GLN A 107 -2.13 -15.64 1.20
N GLY A 108 -2.94 -14.60 1.07
CA GLY A 108 -4.27 -14.63 0.50
C GLY A 108 -4.42 -13.54 -0.55
N PHE A 109 -5.35 -13.71 -1.47
CA PHE A 109 -5.65 -12.69 -2.47
C PHE A 109 -7.14 -12.65 -2.77
N THR A 110 -7.58 -11.52 -3.27
CA THR A 110 -8.91 -11.33 -3.85
C THR A 110 -8.78 -10.61 -5.17
N GLU A 111 -9.65 -10.96 -6.11
CA GLU A 111 -9.71 -10.32 -7.43
C GLU A 111 -11.02 -9.58 -7.57
N PHE A 112 -10.98 -8.42 -8.20
CA PHE A 112 -12.12 -7.63 -8.57
C PHE A 112 -11.89 -6.94 -9.92
N LYS A 113 -12.95 -6.68 -10.63
CA LYS A 113 -12.89 -6.14 -11.98
C LYS A 113 -13.34 -4.69 -12.00
N VAL A 114 -12.65 -3.84 -12.78
CA VAL A 114 -13.11 -2.49 -13.05
C VAL A 114 -14.36 -2.53 -13.91
N LYS A 115 -15.43 -1.87 -13.44
CA LYS A 115 -16.70 -1.82 -14.17
C LYS A 115 -16.59 -1.09 -15.49
N ASN A 116 -17.33 -1.57 -16.48
CA ASN A 116 -17.35 -0.99 -17.82
C ASN A 116 -18.22 0.28 -17.95
N ASP A 117 -18.91 0.66 -16.87
CA ASP A 117 -20.04 1.59 -16.88
C ASP A 117 -19.74 2.93 -16.18
N LEU A 118 -18.49 3.32 -16.12
CA LEU A 118 -18.09 4.51 -15.38
C LEU A 118 -18.20 5.77 -16.26
N ALA A 119 -19.27 6.52 -16.11
CA ALA A 119 -19.50 7.77 -16.85
C ALA A 119 -18.60 8.94 -16.42
N LYS A 120 -17.71 8.77 -15.42
CA LYS A 120 -16.98 9.90 -14.79
C LYS A 120 -15.56 9.51 -14.41
N TYR A 121 -14.68 9.45 -15.38
CA TYR A 121 -13.26 9.16 -15.17
C TYR A 121 -12.38 10.43 -15.15
N PRO A 122 -11.18 10.37 -14.54
CA PRO A 122 -10.66 9.28 -13.71
C PRO A 122 -11.21 9.30 -12.29
N ILE A 123 -11.12 8.15 -11.60
CA ILE A 123 -11.38 8.01 -10.17
C ILE A 123 -10.05 7.71 -9.50
N SER A 124 -9.64 8.57 -8.58
CA SER A 124 -8.49 8.30 -7.70
C SER A 124 -8.99 7.73 -6.38
N GLY A 125 -8.43 6.63 -5.94
CA GLY A 125 -8.85 5.98 -4.71
C GLY A 125 -7.73 5.26 -3.99
N THR A 126 -8.05 4.78 -2.79
CA THR A 126 -7.16 3.97 -1.97
C THR A 126 -7.91 2.75 -1.47
N ILE A 127 -7.31 1.59 -1.63
CA ILE A 127 -7.77 0.35 -1.00
C ILE A 127 -6.98 0.20 0.29
N THR A 128 -7.69 0.07 1.41
CA THR A 128 -7.09 -0.09 2.73
C THR A 128 -7.42 -1.46 3.28
N ALA A 129 -6.40 -2.17 3.76
CA ALA A 129 -6.53 -3.45 4.43
C ALA A 129 -6.38 -3.28 5.95
N TYR A 130 -7.23 -3.96 6.71
CA TYR A 130 -7.20 -3.95 8.17
C TYR A 130 -7.47 -5.34 8.73
N VAL A 131 -6.70 -5.73 9.75
CA VAL A 131 -6.94 -6.94 10.54
C VAL A 131 -6.66 -6.63 12.01
N ARG A 132 -7.54 -7.07 12.89
CA ARG A 132 -7.40 -6.83 14.32
C ARG A 132 -6.21 -7.64 14.86
N GLY A 133 -5.32 -6.98 15.61
CA GLY A 133 -4.16 -7.64 16.23
C GLY A 133 -2.96 -7.84 15.30
N TYR A 134 -3.01 -7.35 14.07
CA TYR A 134 -1.93 -7.42 13.10
C TYR A 134 -1.53 -6.03 12.62
N LYS A 135 -0.26 -5.85 12.33
CA LYS A 135 0.25 -4.68 11.62
C LYS A 135 0.36 -5.05 10.14
N ILE A 136 -0.25 -4.28 9.26
CA ILE A 136 -0.12 -4.45 7.83
C ILE A 136 0.79 -3.36 7.28
N ASN A 137 1.98 -3.76 6.81
CA ASN A 137 2.88 -2.88 6.10
C ASN A 137 2.28 -2.54 4.73
N ALA A 138 2.33 -1.27 4.35
CA ALA A 138 1.67 -0.75 3.15
C ALA A 138 0.17 -1.13 3.09
N ALA A 139 -0.53 -0.99 4.22
CA ALA A 139 -1.96 -1.28 4.34
C ALA A 139 -2.81 -0.47 3.36
N GLU A 140 -2.37 0.72 2.98
CA GLU A 140 -3.01 1.61 2.02
C GLU A 140 -2.36 1.45 0.65
N ARG A 141 -3.18 1.15 -0.36
CA ARG A 141 -2.74 0.98 -1.74
C ARG A 141 -3.51 1.94 -2.64
N PRO A 142 -2.84 2.99 -3.14
CA PRO A 142 -3.46 3.91 -4.08
C PRO A 142 -3.74 3.20 -5.40
N ILE A 143 -4.85 3.58 -6.03
CA ILE A 143 -5.24 3.12 -7.36
C ILE A 143 -5.95 4.25 -8.10
N VAL A 144 -5.59 4.43 -9.36
CA VAL A 144 -6.31 5.29 -10.30
C VAL A 144 -7.06 4.40 -11.28
N VAL A 145 -8.35 4.65 -11.42
CA VAL A 145 -9.22 3.93 -12.35
C VAL A 145 -9.68 4.88 -13.45
N SER A 146 -9.58 4.45 -14.70
CA SER A 146 -9.89 5.30 -15.85
C SER A 146 -10.48 4.52 -17.02
N ASP A 147 -10.91 5.25 -18.05
CA ASP A 147 -11.32 4.69 -19.33
C ASP A 147 -10.14 4.14 -20.17
N LYS A 148 -8.92 4.56 -19.81
CA LYS A 148 -7.66 4.17 -20.49
C LYS A 148 -6.57 3.85 -19.47
N HIS A 149 -5.59 3.08 -19.89
CA HIS A 149 -4.36 2.93 -19.13
C HIS A 149 -3.59 4.25 -19.12
N TYR A 150 -3.36 4.79 -17.94
CA TYR A 150 -2.47 5.93 -17.78
C TYR A 150 -1.02 5.46 -17.73
N THR A 151 -0.17 6.21 -18.39
CA THR A 151 1.26 6.11 -18.20
C THR A 151 1.69 7.14 -17.17
N ILE A 152 2.44 6.69 -16.17
CA ILE A 152 3.02 7.56 -15.15
C ILE A 152 4.42 7.93 -15.61
N LEU A 153 4.71 9.23 -15.68
CA LEU A 153 6.06 9.75 -15.83
C LEU A 153 6.64 10.08 -14.47
N SER A 154 7.86 9.63 -14.22
CA SER A 154 8.60 9.90 -12.98
C SER A 154 10.08 10.11 -13.29
N LEU A 155 10.80 10.66 -12.32
CA LEU A 155 12.26 10.75 -12.38
C LEU A 155 12.88 9.50 -11.75
N LYS A 156 13.88 8.93 -12.40
CA LYS A 156 14.59 7.75 -11.89
C LYS A 156 15.31 8.10 -10.59
N ASN A 157 15.06 7.33 -9.54
CA ASN A 157 15.65 7.48 -8.22
C ASN A 157 15.43 8.85 -7.56
N ASN A 158 14.36 9.55 -7.93
CA ASN A 158 14.02 10.87 -7.38
C ASN A 158 12.53 10.90 -7.01
N SER A 159 12.23 10.69 -5.73
CA SER A 159 10.87 10.65 -5.21
C SER A 159 10.15 12.00 -5.25
N ASP A 160 10.91 13.09 -5.24
CA ASP A 160 10.36 14.45 -5.17
C ASP A 160 10.04 15.02 -6.55
N ASN A 161 10.46 14.31 -7.63
CA ASN A 161 10.31 14.72 -9.01
C ASN A 161 10.83 16.15 -9.29
N THR A 162 11.88 16.55 -8.58
CA THR A 162 12.49 17.88 -8.71
C THR A 162 13.92 17.77 -9.20
N VAL A 163 14.32 18.62 -10.14
CA VAL A 163 15.68 18.70 -10.66
C VAL A 163 16.14 20.16 -10.54
N LYS A 164 17.37 20.34 -10.06
CA LYS A 164 17.98 21.67 -9.98
C LYS A 164 18.46 22.13 -11.35
N GLU A 165 18.59 23.45 -11.53
CA GLU A 165 19.29 24.01 -12.67
C GLU A 165 20.70 23.41 -12.82
N TYR A 166 21.12 23.20 -14.05
CA TYR A 166 22.36 22.49 -14.42
C TYR A 166 22.41 21.02 -13.92
N GLY A 167 21.28 20.50 -13.42
CA GLY A 167 21.16 19.10 -13.04
C GLY A 167 20.85 18.21 -14.24
N SER A 168 20.85 16.91 -14.00
CA SER A 168 20.47 15.92 -14.99
C SER A 168 19.52 14.90 -14.39
N PHE A 169 18.69 14.29 -15.24
CA PHE A 169 17.74 13.28 -14.84
C PHE A 169 17.45 12.27 -15.95
N ILE A 170 16.82 11.17 -15.59
CA ILE A 170 16.29 10.17 -16.52
C ILE A 170 14.79 10.11 -16.29
N LEU A 171 14.01 10.25 -17.36
CA LEU A 171 12.57 10.01 -17.34
C LEU A 171 12.29 8.51 -17.36
N VAL A 172 11.32 8.10 -16.55
CA VAL A 172 10.79 6.73 -16.55
C VAL A 172 9.31 6.79 -16.86
N ALA A 173 8.91 6.18 -17.96
CA ALA A 173 7.52 5.94 -18.29
C ALA A 173 7.11 4.57 -17.74
N THR A 174 6.05 4.52 -16.92
CA THR A 174 5.54 3.30 -16.30
C THR A 174 4.08 3.09 -16.70
N VAL A 175 3.75 1.94 -17.30
CA VAL A 175 2.37 1.53 -17.59
C VAL A 175 1.84 0.65 -16.46
N GLY A 176 0.54 0.70 -16.20
CA GLY A 176 -0.09 0.02 -15.07
C GLY A 176 0.05 -1.51 -15.07
N ALA A 177 0.13 -2.12 -16.26
CA ALA A 177 0.36 -3.54 -16.45
C ALA A 177 1.43 -3.76 -17.52
N SER A 178 1.97 -4.99 -17.66
CA SER A 178 2.89 -5.29 -18.77
C SER A 178 2.20 -5.03 -20.11
N ALA A 179 2.83 -4.22 -20.93
CA ALA A 179 2.30 -3.83 -22.23
C ALA A 179 2.07 -5.07 -23.12
N LYS A 180 0.89 -5.20 -23.70
CA LYS A 180 0.60 -6.29 -24.67
C LYS A 180 1.18 -6.01 -26.05
N GLU A 181 1.35 -4.74 -26.35
CA GLU A 181 1.94 -4.18 -27.58
C GLU A 181 2.82 -2.99 -27.21
N ASP A 182 3.60 -2.47 -28.13
CA ASP A 182 4.42 -1.29 -27.91
C ASP A 182 3.53 -0.08 -27.56
N VAL A 183 3.76 0.54 -26.40
CA VAL A 183 3.06 1.74 -25.94
C VAL A 183 3.96 2.95 -26.15
N VAL A 184 3.56 3.83 -27.07
CA VAL A 184 4.27 5.10 -27.30
C VAL A 184 3.75 6.16 -26.34
N VAL A 185 4.66 6.73 -25.56
CA VAL A 185 4.38 7.80 -24.60
C VAL A 185 4.97 9.08 -25.16
N HIS A 186 4.13 9.99 -25.62
CA HIS A 186 4.56 11.30 -26.11
C HIS A 186 4.92 12.21 -24.91
N ILE A 187 6.04 12.89 -25.02
CA ILE A 187 6.56 13.81 -24.00
C ILE A 187 6.43 15.23 -24.55
N ASP A 188 5.66 16.03 -23.83
CA ASP A 188 5.47 17.44 -24.15
C ASP A 188 5.90 18.26 -22.93
N ALA A 189 6.93 19.09 -23.08
CA ALA A 189 7.40 20.02 -22.07
C ALA A 189 6.79 21.42 -22.25
N GLY A 190 5.88 21.57 -23.20
CA GLY A 190 5.24 22.86 -23.50
C GLY A 190 6.24 23.96 -23.85
N GLU A 191 6.04 25.14 -23.22
CA GLU A 191 6.90 26.32 -23.43
C GLU A 191 8.30 26.15 -22.83
N ASP A 192 8.52 25.14 -21.99
CA ASP A 192 9.81 24.90 -21.32
C ASP A 192 10.71 23.91 -22.07
N ALA A 193 10.34 23.45 -23.25
CA ALA A 193 11.09 22.44 -24.00
C ALA A 193 12.54 22.85 -24.30
N ASP A 194 12.80 24.13 -24.50
CA ASP A 194 14.11 24.70 -24.77
C ASP A 194 15.05 24.73 -23.55
N LYS A 195 14.48 24.59 -22.34
CA LYS A 195 15.23 24.50 -21.07
C LYS A 195 15.92 23.13 -20.89
N TYR A 196 15.62 22.16 -21.74
CA TYR A 196 16.17 20.83 -21.64
C TYR A 196 17.06 20.50 -22.83
N GLU A 197 18.12 19.75 -22.59
CA GLU A 197 18.97 19.13 -23.60
C GLU A 197 18.74 17.62 -23.59
N ASN A 198 18.59 17.02 -24.79
CA ASN A 198 18.28 15.62 -25.00
C ASN A 198 16.91 15.18 -24.46
N LEU A 199 15.93 16.09 -24.33
CA LEU A 199 14.57 15.69 -23.98
C LEU A 199 13.99 14.92 -25.18
N PRO A 200 13.60 13.64 -25.02
CA PRO A 200 12.99 12.88 -26.09
C PRO A 200 11.56 13.38 -26.33
N SER A 201 11.11 13.34 -27.58
CA SER A 201 9.69 13.60 -27.91
C SER A 201 8.78 12.42 -27.56
N GLU A 202 9.35 11.23 -27.38
CA GLU A 202 8.60 10.03 -27.04
C GLU A 202 9.47 9.00 -26.31
N LEU A 203 8.82 8.18 -25.48
CA LEU A 203 9.36 6.95 -24.91
C LEU A 203 8.50 5.77 -25.34
N VAL A 204 9.11 4.65 -25.67
CA VAL A 204 8.37 3.45 -26.11
C VAL A 204 8.53 2.35 -25.06
N VAL A 205 7.45 2.04 -24.34
CA VAL A 205 7.37 0.85 -23.48
C VAL A 205 7.11 -0.35 -24.39
N LYS A 206 8.11 -1.20 -24.54
CA LYS A 206 8.03 -2.37 -25.41
C LYS A 206 7.04 -3.42 -24.88
N ALA A 207 6.45 -4.19 -25.80
CA ALA A 207 5.60 -5.33 -25.44
C ALA A 207 6.30 -6.26 -24.47
N GLY A 208 5.59 -6.67 -23.41
CA GLY A 208 6.11 -7.50 -22.31
C GLY A 208 6.78 -6.73 -21.17
N TYR A 209 7.04 -5.44 -21.34
CA TYR A 209 7.65 -4.60 -20.30
C TYR A 209 6.62 -3.69 -19.64
N LYS A 210 6.98 -3.19 -18.44
CA LYS A 210 6.17 -2.21 -17.69
C LYS A 210 6.73 -0.79 -17.76
N THR A 211 8.01 -0.66 -18.11
CA THR A 211 8.71 0.62 -18.05
C THR A 211 9.55 0.84 -19.31
N ALA A 212 9.75 2.12 -19.62
CA ALA A 212 10.79 2.59 -20.51
C ALA A 212 11.55 3.75 -19.86
N GLU A 213 12.84 3.86 -20.13
CA GLU A 213 13.69 4.93 -19.61
C GLU A 213 14.23 5.77 -20.76
N SER A 214 14.37 7.08 -20.54
CA SER A 214 15.07 7.96 -21.47
C SER A 214 16.58 7.80 -21.34
N GLU A 215 17.31 8.38 -22.27
CA GLU A 215 18.70 8.78 -22.05
C GLU A 215 18.78 9.90 -21.00
N LEU A 216 20.00 10.29 -20.63
CA LEU A 216 20.23 11.36 -19.67
C LEU A 216 19.80 12.71 -20.26
N ILE A 217 18.92 13.40 -19.56
CA ILE A 217 18.40 14.73 -19.93
C ILE A 217 19.08 15.75 -19.02
N TRP A 218 19.53 16.87 -19.58
CA TRP A 218 20.16 17.95 -18.84
C TRP A 218 19.23 19.17 -18.77
N VAL A 219 19.22 19.82 -17.61
CA VAL A 219 18.52 21.10 -17.40
C VAL A 219 19.53 22.21 -17.71
N LYS A 220 19.23 23.04 -18.68
CA LYS A 220 20.02 24.25 -18.99
C LYS A 220 19.77 25.28 -17.88
N GLY A 221 20.77 26.05 -17.53
CA GLY A 221 20.60 27.23 -16.72
C GLY A 221 20.08 28.42 -17.52
N GLU A 222 19.44 29.35 -16.86
CA GLU A 222 19.07 30.65 -17.46
C GLU A 222 20.28 31.50 -17.80
#